data_959028da7da66b445f0a0ff1461ea1c8
#
_entry.id   959028da7da66b445f0a0ff1461ea1c8
#
_cell.length_a   1.000
_cell.length_b   1.000
_cell.length_c   1.000
_cell.angle_alpha   90.00
_cell.angle_beta   90.00
_cell.angle_gamma   90.00
#
_symmetry.space_group_name_H-M   'P 1'
#
loop_
_entity.id
_entity.type
_entity.pdbx_description
1 polymer ?
#
loop_
_entity_poly.entity_id
_entity_poly.type
_entity_poly.pdbx_seq_one_letter_code
_entity_poly.pdbx_strand_id
1 'polypeptide(L)'
;MTDDAPIRLLLADDHPVVRAGLRAVLETEPGLVVAAEAATAEGAVARAAEGDIDVVLMDLRFGKGMGGAEATARITARPGAPRVLIVTTYDSDADTLPAIEAGATGYLLKDAPPEDLAAAVRTAAAGRTTLAPTVADRLMHRLRTPGAALTRRETEVLVLVAEGLSNQAVGRRLHLTEGTVKSHLARVYAKLGVDSRTAAVATATDLGLIRR
;
A
#
# COMPACT_ATOMS: atom_id res chain seq x y z
N MET A 1 26.06 -3.83 28.03
CA MET A 1 24.68 -3.30 28.09
C MET A 1 24.72 -2.03 27.27
N THR A 2 24.39 -2.12 25.99
CA THR A 2 24.18 -0.95 25.13
C THR A 2 22.87 -0.33 25.55
N ASP A 3 22.94 0.90 26.06
CA ASP A 3 21.82 1.76 26.38
C ASP A 3 21.23 2.26 25.05
N ASP A 4 20.55 1.34 24.37
CA ASP A 4 19.96 1.66 23.06
C ASP A 4 18.58 2.22 23.35
N ALA A 5 18.38 3.51 23.06
CA ALA A 5 17.10 4.17 23.26
C ALA A 5 15.99 3.38 22.58
N PRO A 6 14.81 3.23 23.19
CA PRO A 6 13.74 2.45 22.61
C PRO A 6 13.28 3.04 21.26
N ILE A 7 13.00 2.17 20.29
CA ILE A 7 12.44 2.56 19.00
C ILE A 7 11.00 3.07 19.23
N ARG A 8 10.75 4.32 18.85
CA ARG A 8 9.48 5.01 19.05
C ARG A 8 8.58 4.83 17.84
N LEU A 9 7.41 4.28 18.07
CA LEU A 9 6.48 3.87 17.01
C LEU A 9 5.25 4.79 16.96
N LEU A 10 4.79 5.07 15.74
CA LEU A 10 3.48 5.64 15.47
C LEU A 10 2.63 4.57 14.76
N LEU A 11 1.47 4.22 15.34
CA LEU A 11 0.49 3.34 14.70
C LEU A 11 -0.53 4.18 13.95
N ALA A 12 -0.63 3.98 12.65
CA ALA A 12 -1.56 4.70 11.77
C ALA A 12 -2.51 3.72 11.07
N ASP A 13 -3.75 3.63 11.59
CA ASP A 13 -4.80 2.72 11.13
C ASP A 13 -6.16 3.28 11.53
N ASP A 14 -7.19 3.21 10.70
CA ASP A 14 -8.52 3.71 11.04
C ASP A 14 -9.36 2.72 11.88
N HIS A 15 -8.90 1.45 12.01
CA HIS A 15 -9.58 0.42 12.79
C HIS A 15 -9.07 0.37 14.25
N PRO A 16 -9.88 0.79 15.24
CA PRO A 16 -9.43 0.84 16.64
C PRO A 16 -8.98 -0.52 17.21
N VAL A 17 -9.66 -1.60 16.81
CA VAL A 17 -9.34 -2.97 17.29
C VAL A 17 -7.98 -3.42 16.76
N VAL A 18 -7.65 -3.08 15.50
CA VAL A 18 -6.35 -3.39 14.90
C VAL A 18 -5.25 -2.61 15.60
N ARG A 19 -5.43 -1.30 15.83
CA ARG A 19 -4.44 -0.50 16.56
C ARG A 19 -4.19 -1.05 17.97
N ALA A 20 -5.26 -1.40 18.71
CA ALA A 20 -5.13 -1.99 20.03
C ALA A 20 -4.38 -3.33 20.01
N GLY A 21 -4.64 -4.17 19.00
CA GLY A 21 -3.94 -5.44 18.81
C GLY A 21 -2.46 -5.24 18.49
N LEU A 22 -2.13 -4.34 17.55
CA LEU A 22 -0.74 -4.01 17.21
C LEU A 22 0.01 -3.43 18.42
N ARG A 23 -0.61 -2.52 19.17
CA ARG A 23 -0.04 -1.98 20.40
C ARG A 23 0.28 -3.11 21.40
N ALA A 24 -0.70 -3.97 21.70
CA ALA A 24 -0.54 -5.06 22.65
C ALA A 24 0.63 -5.97 22.28
N VAL A 25 0.78 -6.31 20.99
CA VAL A 25 1.88 -7.13 20.47
C VAL A 25 3.22 -6.40 20.59
N LEU A 26 3.31 -5.16 20.11
CA LEU A 26 4.57 -4.44 20.05
C LEU A 26 5.11 -4.03 21.42
N GLU A 27 4.24 -3.73 22.38
CA GLU A 27 4.63 -3.39 23.76
C GLU A 27 5.14 -4.60 24.56
N THR A 28 4.94 -5.84 24.11
CA THR A 28 5.60 -7.02 24.70
C THR A 28 7.06 -7.17 24.25
N GLU A 29 7.47 -6.47 23.20
CA GLU A 29 8.77 -6.60 22.58
C GLU A 29 9.79 -5.63 23.23
N PRO A 30 10.90 -6.14 23.77
CA PRO A 30 11.91 -5.28 24.39
C PRO A 30 12.46 -4.23 23.42
N GLY A 31 12.54 -2.99 23.87
CA GLY A 31 13.10 -1.89 23.09
C GLY A 31 12.14 -1.29 22.05
N LEU A 32 10.87 -1.69 22.03
CA LEU A 32 9.84 -1.05 21.22
C LEU A 32 8.85 -0.29 22.10
N VAL A 33 8.47 0.93 21.72
CA VAL A 33 7.50 1.76 22.44
C VAL A 33 6.52 2.39 21.47
N VAL A 34 5.22 2.16 21.66
CA VAL A 34 4.19 2.85 20.90
C VAL A 34 4.00 4.26 21.48
N ALA A 35 4.67 5.23 20.87
CA ALA A 35 4.70 6.62 21.30
C ALA A 35 3.42 7.39 20.91
N ALA A 36 2.75 6.98 19.83
CA ALA A 36 1.53 7.63 19.36
C ALA A 36 0.66 6.74 18.49
N GLU A 37 -0.60 7.16 18.32
CA GLU A 37 -1.56 6.56 17.40
C GLU A 37 -2.23 7.63 16.55
N ALA A 38 -2.60 7.26 15.33
CA ALA A 38 -3.38 8.09 14.42
C ALA A 38 -4.49 7.25 13.78
N ALA A 39 -5.72 7.76 13.81
CA ALA A 39 -6.88 7.12 13.19
C ALA A 39 -7.11 7.59 11.74
N THR A 40 -6.30 8.53 11.25
CA THR A 40 -6.37 9.07 9.89
C THR A 40 -4.97 9.23 9.32
N ALA A 41 -4.86 9.17 8.01
CA ALA A 41 -3.60 9.38 7.31
C ALA A 41 -3.05 10.80 7.50
N GLU A 42 -3.94 11.80 7.52
CA GLU A 42 -3.59 13.20 7.80
C GLU A 42 -3.03 13.36 9.21
N GLY A 43 -3.64 12.71 10.20
CA GLY A 43 -3.17 12.68 11.58
C GLY A 43 -1.79 12.02 11.70
N ALA A 44 -1.55 10.95 10.94
CA ALA A 44 -0.25 10.30 10.90
C ALA A 44 0.84 11.21 10.32
N VAL A 45 0.55 11.94 9.24
CA VAL A 45 1.47 12.92 8.64
C VAL A 45 1.79 14.05 9.64
N ALA A 46 0.76 14.60 10.31
CA ALA A 46 0.95 15.63 11.30
C ALA A 46 1.82 15.15 12.48
N ARG A 47 1.50 13.98 13.04
CA ARG A 47 2.22 13.42 14.18
C ARG A 47 3.67 13.03 13.85
N ALA A 48 3.91 12.46 12.68
CA ALA A 48 5.26 12.14 12.20
C ALA A 48 6.13 13.40 12.02
N ALA A 49 5.50 14.56 11.84
CA ALA A 49 6.19 15.84 11.67
C ALA A 49 6.79 16.41 12.96
N GLU A 50 6.40 15.92 14.13
CA GLU A 50 6.88 16.37 15.44
C GLU A 50 8.31 15.91 15.76
N GLY A 51 8.83 14.92 15.03
CA GLY A 51 10.27 14.57 15.01
C GLY A 51 10.73 13.63 16.12
N ASP A 52 9.81 13.01 16.87
CA ASP A 52 10.11 12.09 17.98
C ASP A 52 9.68 10.63 17.69
N ILE A 53 9.42 10.30 16.42
CA ILE A 53 9.06 8.98 15.94
C ILE A 53 10.17 8.42 15.06
N ASP A 54 10.51 7.15 15.27
CA ASP A 54 11.51 6.45 14.47
C ASP A 54 10.88 5.66 13.33
N VAL A 55 9.75 4.98 13.61
CA VAL A 55 9.04 4.16 12.63
C VAL A 55 7.54 4.42 12.68
N VAL A 56 6.92 4.60 11.52
CA VAL A 56 5.47 4.67 11.34
C VAL A 56 4.99 3.33 10.79
N LEU A 57 4.11 2.64 11.52
CA LEU A 57 3.35 1.51 10.98
C LEU A 57 2.10 2.09 10.32
N MET A 58 2.05 2.04 8.98
CA MET A 58 1.05 2.73 8.17
C MET A 58 0.11 1.74 7.49
N ASP A 59 -1.19 1.83 7.76
CA ASP A 59 -2.16 1.16 6.89
C ASP A 59 -2.25 1.85 5.53
N LEU A 60 -2.58 1.10 4.50
CA LEU A 60 -2.80 1.63 3.16
C LEU A 60 -4.19 2.24 2.99
N ARG A 61 -5.18 1.72 3.70
CA ARG A 61 -6.58 2.12 3.53
C ARG A 61 -7.13 2.80 4.75
N PHE A 62 -7.47 4.05 4.58
CA PHE A 62 -8.26 4.83 5.52
C PHE A 62 -9.64 5.11 4.90
N GLY A 63 -10.70 5.17 5.72
CA GLY A 63 -12.08 5.23 5.25
C GLY A 63 -12.37 6.37 4.26
N LYS A 64 -12.10 7.63 4.63
CA LYS A 64 -12.27 8.81 3.77
C LYS A 64 -11.04 9.71 3.90
N GLY A 65 -10.71 10.41 2.81
CA GLY A 65 -9.59 11.36 2.80
C GLY A 65 -8.34 10.78 2.14
N MET A 66 -7.19 11.11 2.70
CA MET A 66 -5.88 10.66 2.23
C MET A 66 -5.68 9.15 2.43
N GLY A 67 -5.08 8.48 1.47
CA GLY A 67 -4.66 7.09 1.60
C GLY A 67 -3.24 6.95 2.17
N GLY A 68 -2.89 5.74 2.65
CA GLY A 68 -1.60 5.48 3.28
C GLY A 68 -0.40 5.69 2.34
N ALA A 69 -0.53 5.39 1.05
CA ALA A 69 0.54 5.65 0.08
C ALA A 69 0.82 7.14 -0.09
N GLU A 70 -0.21 7.99 -0.14
CA GLU A 70 -0.05 9.44 -0.19
C GLU A 70 0.53 9.99 1.12
N ALA A 71 0.07 9.49 2.28
CA ALA A 71 0.65 9.84 3.58
C ALA A 71 2.13 9.46 3.65
N THR A 72 2.49 8.27 3.17
CA THR A 72 3.88 7.81 3.08
C THR A 72 4.72 8.79 2.26
N ALA A 73 4.27 9.19 1.06
CA ALA A 73 4.98 10.16 0.24
C ALA A 73 5.21 11.51 0.96
N ARG A 74 4.19 12.00 1.69
CA ARG A 74 4.29 13.26 2.45
C ARG A 74 5.25 13.16 3.64
N ILE A 75 5.28 12.02 4.32
CA ILE A 75 6.21 11.78 5.43
C ILE A 75 7.64 11.69 4.90
N THR A 76 7.88 10.80 3.93
CA THR A 76 9.23 10.49 3.43
C THR A 76 9.90 11.63 2.66
N ALA A 77 9.11 12.59 2.15
CA ALA A 77 9.63 13.78 1.48
C ALA A 77 10.43 14.74 2.40
N ARG A 78 10.36 14.56 3.73
CA ARG A 78 10.99 15.46 4.70
C ARG A 78 12.37 14.92 5.10
N PRO A 79 13.39 15.78 5.19
CA PRO A 79 14.68 15.41 5.76
C PRO A 79 14.53 14.92 7.22
N GLY A 80 15.16 13.82 7.57
CA GLY A 80 15.08 13.26 8.92
C GLY A 80 13.72 12.62 9.26
N ALA A 81 12.88 12.33 8.24
CA ALA A 81 11.59 11.68 8.43
C ALA A 81 11.74 10.29 9.06
N PRO A 82 10.74 9.86 9.86
CA PRO A 82 10.67 8.49 10.34
C PRO A 82 10.58 7.50 9.18
N ARG A 83 11.01 6.28 9.40
CA ARG A 83 10.84 5.19 8.44
C ARG A 83 9.37 4.79 8.38
N VAL A 84 8.88 4.44 7.20
CA VAL A 84 7.48 3.99 7.04
C VAL A 84 7.46 2.52 6.69
N LEU A 85 6.89 1.72 7.59
CA LEU A 85 6.59 0.30 7.39
C LEU A 85 5.09 0.17 7.10
N ILE A 86 4.75 -0.31 5.92
CA ILE A 86 3.36 -0.59 5.57
C ILE A 86 2.90 -1.86 6.29
N VAL A 87 1.74 -1.77 6.96
CA VAL A 87 1.09 -2.90 7.63
C VAL A 87 -0.37 -2.93 7.22
N THR A 88 -0.76 -3.86 6.36
CA THR A 88 -2.10 -3.86 5.75
C THR A 88 -2.68 -5.27 5.64
N THR A 89 -4.01 -5.36 5.50
CA THR A 89 -4.69 -6.63 5.21
C THR A 89 -4.67 -6.98 3.72
N TYR A 90 -4.14 -6.10 2.87
CA TYR A 90 -4.22 -6.22 1.42
C TYR A 90 -2.84 -6.41 0.81
N ASP A 91 -2.74 -7.39 -0.10
CA ASP A 91 -1.53 -7.72 -0.84
C ASP A 91 -1.62 -7.40 -2.35
N SER A 92 -2.59 -6.56 -2.76
CA SER A 92 -2.77 -6.23 -4.17
C SER A 92 -1.68 -5.29 -4.69
N ASP A 93 -1.24 -5.48 -5.93
CA ASP A 93 -0.24 -4.63 -6.60
C ASP A 93 -0.70 -3.16 -6.68
N ALA A 94 -2.01 -2.95 -6.81
CA ALA A 94 -2.60 -1.61 -6.87
C ALA A 94 -2.39 -0.80 -5.59
N ASP A 95 -2.27 -1.46 -4.45
CA ASP A 95 -2.10 -0.82 -3.15
C ASP A 95 -0.62 -0.81 -2.72
N THR A 96 0.12 -1.89 -3.01
CA THR A 96 1.50 -2.10 -2.55
C THR A 96 2.52 -1.24 -3.29
N LEU A 97 2.46 -1.23 -4.63
CA LEU A 97 3.47 -0.56 -5.45
C LEU A 97 3.50 0.97 -5.23
N PRO A 98 2.36 1.68 -5.18
CA PRO A 98 2.37 3.12 -4.87
C PRO A 98 3.02 3.45 -3.53
N ALA A 99 2.88 2.58 -2.52
CA ALA A 99 3.49 2.81 -1.22
C ALA A 99 5.01 2.62 -1.23
N ILE A 100 5.51 1.64 -2.00
CA ILE A 100 6.95 1.44 -2.19
C ILE A 100 7.54 2.62 -2.99
N GLU A 101 6.88 3.06 -4.06
CA GLU A 101 7.28 4.22 -4.86
C GLU A 101 7.28 5.51 -4.03
N ALA A 102 6.39 5.60 -3.04
CA ALA A 102 6.33 6.69 -2.06
C ALA A 102 7.46 6.64 -1.02
N GLY A 103 8.35 5.65 -1.05
CA GLY A 103 9.49 5.53 -0.16
C GLY A 103 9.24 4.73 1.12
N ALA A 104 8.24 3.85 1.14
CA ALA A 104 8.08 2.90 2.23
C ALA A 104 9.34 2.03 2.39
N THR A 105 9.83 1.89 3.63
CA THR A 105 11.02 1.10 3.96
C THR A 105 10.71 -0.39 4.00
N GLY A 106 9.45 -0.77 4.19
CA GLY A 106 9.03 -2.16 4.23
C GLY A 106 7.54 -2.35 4.05
N TYR A 107 7.15 -3.61 3.92
CA TYR A 107 5.77 -4.02 3.73
C TYR A 107 5.49 -5.34 4.43
N LEU A 108 4.43 -5.38 5.22
CA LEU A 108 3.99 -6.55 5.98
C LEU A 108 2.46 -6.68 5.90
N LEU A 109 1.98 -7.92 5.96
CA LEU A 109 0.55 -8.18 6.14
C LEU A 109 0.17 -8.15 7.61
N LYS A 110 -1.06 -7.72 7.93
CA LYS A 110 -1.57 -7.63 9.33
C LYS A 110 -1.76 -9.01 9.99
N ASP A 111 -1.75 -10.08 9.20
CA ASP A 111 -1.82 -11.47 9.68
C ASP A 111 -0.43 -12.11 9.87
N ALA A 112 0.64 -11.35 9.66
CA ALA A 112 1.99 -11.83 9.92
C ALA A 112 2.19 -12.17 11.40
N PRO A 113 3.02 -13.19 11.71
CA PRO A 113 3.38 -13.53 13.08
C PRO A 113 3.94 -12.32 13.85
N PRO A 114 3.64 -12.21 15.18
CA PRO A 114 4.17 -11.13 16.02
C PRO A 114 5.68 -10.92 15.94
N GLU A 115 6.44 -11.99 15.88
CA GLU A 115 7.89 -12.00 15.75
C GLU A 115 8.37 -11.37 14.43
N ASP A 116 7.65 -11.61 13.34
CA ASP A 116 7.96 -11.03 12.03
C ASP A 116 7.68 -9.52 12.02
N LEU A 117 6.60 -9.08 12.68
CA LEU A 117 6.28 -7.67 12.84
C LEU A 117 7.39 -6.94 13.62
N ALA A 118 7.81 -7.48 14.76
CA ALA A 118 8.88 -6.88 15.57
C ALA A 118 10.22 -6.86 14.83
N ALA A 119 10.55 -7.93 14.10
CA ALA A 119 11.76 -7.99 13.28
C ALA A 119 11.72 -6.98 12.14
N ALA A 120 10.57 -6.80 11.48
CA ALA A 120 10.38 -5.81 10.42
C ALA A 120 10.54 -4.38 10.95
N VAL A 121 9.98 -4.08 12.13
CA VAL A 121 10.14 -2.77 12.80
C VAL A 121 11.62 -2.47 13.08
N ARG A 122 12.34 -3.41 13.69
CA ARG A 122 13.78 -3.23 13.97
C ARG A 122 14.60 -3.06 12.69
N THR A 123 14.26 -3.80 11.64
CA THR A 123 14.91 -3.70 10.33
C THR A 123 14.65 -2.34 9.69
N ALA A 124 13.41 -1.85 9.76
CA ALA A 124 13.03 -0.53 9.24
C ALA A 124 13.76 0.59 10.03
N ALA A 125 13.78 0.53 11.37
CA ALA A 125 14.47 1.49 12.21
C ALA A 125 15.95 1.58 11.87
N ALA A 126 16.59 0.45 11.55
CA ALA A 126 17.98 0.40 11.08
C ALA A 126 18.18 0.93 9.64
N GLY A 127 17.13 1.47 9.00
CA GLY A 127 17.19 1.98 7.63
C GLY A 127 17.33 0.91 6.55
N ARG A 128 17.08 -0.35 6.89
CA ARG A 128 17.14 -1.48 5.95
C ARG A 128 15.74 -1.80 5.43
N THR A 129 15.65 -2.24 4.17
CA THR A 129 14.37 -2.58 3.55
C THR A 129 13.94 -4.00 3.95
N THR A 130 12.68 -4.15 4.32
CA THR A 130 12.03 -5.44 4.55
C THR A 130 10.87 -5.59 3.58
N LEU A 131 11.02 -6.48 2.61
CA LEU A 131 9.95 -6.83 1.67
C LEU A 131 9.71 -8.34 1.76
N ALA A 132 8.44 -8.74 1.87
CA ALA A 132 8.09 -10.14 1.69
C ALA A 132 8.55 -10.61 0.30
N PRO A 133 8.99 -11.86 0.12
CA PRO A 133 9.47 -12.37 -1.18
C PRO A 133 8.49 -12.10 -2.32
N THR A 134 7.19 -12.30 -2.09
CA THR A 134 6.12 -12.03 -3.06
C THR A 134 6.07 -10.57 -3.50
N VAL A 135 6.31 -9.63 -2.58
CA VAL A 135 6.35 -8.19 -2.88
C VAL A 135 7.62 -7.83 -3.65
N ALA A 136 8.74 -8.42 -3.28
CA ALA A 136 10.00 -8.23 -3.99
C ALA A 136 9.91 -8.74 -5.44
N ASP A 137 9.34 -9.91 -5.68
CA ASP A 137 9.13 -10.46 -7.03
C ASP A 137 8.24 -9.56 -7.89
N ARG A 138 7.16 -9.03 -7.31
CA ARG A 138 6.26 -8.08 -7.99
C ARG A 138 6.98 -6.78 -8.36
N LEU A 139 7.77 -6.23 -7.46
CA LEU A 139 8.58 -5.04 -7.72
C LEU A 139 9.58 -5.29 -8.85
N MET A 140 10.27 -6.43 -8.81
CA MET A 140 11.22 -6.85 -9.86
C MET A 140 10.54 -7.03 -11.21
N HIS A 141 9.33 -7.63 -11.24
CA HIS A 141 8.55 -7.75 -12.47
C HIS A 141 8.21 -6.38 -13.06
N ARG A 142 7.79 -5.43 -12.21
CA ARG A 142 7.47 -4.06 -12.65
C ARG A 142 8.70 -3.31 -13.15
N LEU A 143 9.85 -3.45 -12.49
CA LEU A 143 11.11 -2.83 -12.96
C LEU A 143 11.56 -3.39 -14.31
N ARG A 144 11.27 -4.67 -14.59
CA ARG A 144 11.58 -5.30 -15.88
C ARG A 144 10.63 -4.90 -17.00
N THR A 145 9.42 -4.40 -16.67
CA THR A 145 8.38 -4.01 -17.63
C THR A 145 7.89 -2.59 -17.33
N PRO A 146 8.73 -1.57 -17.53
CA PRO A 146 8.34 -0.17 -17.34
C PRO A 146 7.16 0.17 -18.26
N GLY A 147 6.08 0.73 -17.71
CA GLY A 147 4.88 1.10 -18.47
C GLY A 147 3.75 0.06 -18.49
N ALA A 148 3.93 -1.15 -17.92
CA ALA A 148 2.88 -2.16 -17.83
C ALA A 148 1.82 -1.86 -16.75
N ALA A 149 2.07 -0.90 -15.86
CA ALA A 149 1.09 -0.54 -14.84
C ALA A 149 -0.15 0.11 -15.46
N LEU A 150 -1.33 -0.36 -15.01
CA LEU A 150 -2.58 0.28 -15.35
C LEU A 150 -2.65 1.64 -14.68
N THR A 151 -3.05 2.67 -15.42
CA THR A 151 -3.39 3.96 -14.84
C THR A 151 -4.67 3.83 -14.02
N ARG A 152 -4.91 4.74 -13.07
CA ARG A 152 -6.15 4.81 -12.30
C ARG A 152 -7.39 4.68 -13.20
N ARG A 153 -7.40 5.38 -14.34
CA ARG A 153 -8.54 5.36 -15.28
C ARG A 153 -8.70 4.02 -15.98
N GLU A 154 -7.61 3.37 -16.34
CA GLU A 154 -7.62 2.01 -16.90
C GLU A 154 -8.12 0.98 -15.90
N THR A 155 -7.73 1.12 -14.63
CA THR A 155 -8.23 0.26 -13.54
C THR A 155 -9.73 0.48 -13.29
N GLU A 156 -10.21 1.73 -13.22
CA GLU A 156 -11.65 2.05 -13.08
C GLU A 156 -12.47 1.43 -14.20
N VAL A 157 -12.00 1.51 -15.45
CA VAL A 157 -12.65 0.90 -16.60
C VAL A 157 -12.67 -0.62 -16.46
N LEU A 158 -11.55 -1.24 -16.09
CA LEU A 158 -11.41 -2.69 -16.00
C LEU A 158 -12.26 -3.29 -14.87
N VAL A 159 -12.38 -2.60 -13.73
CA VAL A 159 -13.27 -3.00 -12.62
C VAL A 159 -14.73 -3.11 -13.11
N LEU A 160 -15.24 -2.07 -13.77
CA LEU A 160 -16.62 -2.09 -14.30
C LEU A 160 -16.79 -3.14 -15.40
N VAL A 161 -15.74 -3.42 -16.15
CA VAL A 161 -15.73 -4.52 -17.12
C VAL A 161 -15.80 -5.89 -16.44
N ALA A 162 -15.13 -6.06 -15.31
CA ALA A 162 -15.17 -7.28 -14.49
C ALA A 162 -16.55 -7.48 -13.83
N GLU A 163 -17.27 -6.39 -13.53
CA GLU A 163 -18.69 -6.42 -13.09
C GLU A 163 -19.66 -6.80 -14.24
N GLY A 164 -19.18 -7.02 -15.45
CA GLY A 164 -19.99 -7.43 -16.62
C GLY A 164 -20.61 -6.28 -17.42
N LEU A 165 -20.29 -5.02 -17.13
CA LEU A 165 -20.86 -3.87 -17.82
C LEU A 165 -20.38 -3.80 -19.29
N SER A 166 -21.27 -3.49 -20.23
CA SER A 166 -20.89 -3.17 -21.61
C SER A 166 -20.08 -1.88 -21.69
N ASN A 167 -19.31 -1.68 -22.78
CA ASN A 167 -18.54 -0.45 -22.97
C ASN A 167 -19.39 0.81 -22.91
N GLN A 168 -20.62 0.75 -23.42
CA GLN A 168 -21.58 1.84 -23.33
C GLN A 168 -22.01 2.11 -21.87
N ALA A 169 -22.24 1.05 -21.07
CA ALA A 169 -22.58 1.18 -19.66
C ALA A 169 -21.42 1.72 -18.82
N VAL A 170 -20.20 1.25 -19.09
CA VAL A 170 -18.96 1.79 -18.50
C VAL A 170 -18.83 3.28 -18.85
N GLY A 171 -19.04 3.64 -20.12
CA GLY A 171 -18.99 5.03 -20.57
C GLY A 171 -19.96 5.93 -19.79
N ARG A 172 -21.22 5.51 -19.65
CA ARG A 172 -22.22 6.23 -18.83
C ARG A 172 -21.78 6.40 -17.37
N ARG A 173 -21.29 5.32 -16.76
CA ARG A 173 -20.86 5.32 -15.35
C ARG A 173 -19.68 6.24 -15.07
N LEU A 174 -18.76 6.34 -16.04
CA LEU A 174 -17.51 7.10 -15.92
C LEU A 174 -17.53 8.45 -16.64
N HIS A 175 -18.67 8.85 -17.22
CA HIS A 175 -18.81 10.06 -18.04
C HIS A 175 -17.84 10.10 -19.22
N LEU A 176 -17.69 8.95 -19.93
CA LEU A 176 -16.87 8.77 -21.12
C LEU A 176 -17.68 8.37 -22.33
N THR A 177 -17.15 8.62 -23.53
CA THR A 177 -17.70 8.03 -24.74
C THR A 177 -17.34 6.54 -24.84
N GLU A 178 -18.14 5.75 -25.55
CA GLU A 178 -17.81 4.34 -25.82
C GLU A 178 -16.47 4.17 -26.53
N GLY A 179 -16.12 5.08 -27.43
CA GLY A 179 -14.83 5.09 -28.10
C GLY A 179 -13.66 5.29 -27.14
N THR A 180 -13.83 6.18 -26.15
CA THR A 180 -12.84 6.39 -25.09
C THR A 180 -12.65 5.14 -24.23
N VAL A 181 -13.74 4.46 -23.87
CA VAL A 181 -13.68 3.19 -23.14
C VAL A 181 -12.93 2.13 -23.94
N LYS A 182 -13.22 1.99 -25.26
CA LYS A 182 -12.48 1.07 -26.13
C LYS A 182 -10.98 1.39 -26.17
N SER A 183 -10.62 2.66 -26.22
CA SER A 183 -9.21 3.10 -26.21
C SER A 183 -8.52 2.74 -24.89
N HIS A 184 -9.19 2.91 -23.75
CA HIS A 184 -8.64 2.47 -22.45
C HIS A 184 -8.46 0.95 -22.41
N LEU A 185 -9.45 0.17 -22.87
CA LEU A 185 -9.35 -1.29 -22.91
C LEU A 185 -8.23 -1.78 -23.83
N ALA A 186 -8.03 -1.16 -25.00
CA ALA A 186 -6.92 -1.50 -25.86
C ALA A 186 -5.56 -1.31 -25.17
N ARG A 187 -5.39 -0.22 -24.42
CA ARG A 187 -4.17 0.00 -23.60
C ARG A 187 -4.04 -1.02 -22.47
N VAL A 188 -5.15 -1.33 -21.78
CA VAL A 188 -5.18 -2.39 -20.75
C VAL A 188 -4.71 -3.72 -21.35
N TYR A 189 -5.26 -4.13 -22.50
CA TYR A 189 -4.88 -5.38 -23.15
C TYR A 189 -3.39 -5.39 -23.53
N ALA A 190 -2.90 -4.32 -24.09
CA ALA A 190 -1.47 -4.19 -24.41
C ALA A 190 -0.58 -4.28 -23.15
N LYS A 191 -0.99 -3.64 -22.05
CA LYS A 191 -0.25 -3.65 -20.78
C LYS A 191 -0.26 -5.00 -20.08
N LEU A 192 -1.38 -5.73 -20.17
CA LEU A 192 -1.52 -7.06 -19.57
C LEU A 192 -1.02 -8.19 -20.49
N GLY A 193 -0.64 -7.88 -21.73
CA GLY A 193 -0.18 -8.88 -22.70
C GLY A 193 -1.28 -9.84 -23.15
N VAL A 194 -2.53 -9.38 -23.21
CA VAL A 194 -3.72 -10.19 -23.54
C VAL A 194 -4.45 -9.59 -24.75
N ASP A 195 -5.29 -10.39 -25.41
CA ASP A 195 -6.01 -10.03 -26.62
C ASP A 195 -7.53 -9.99 -26.47
N SER A 196 -8.04 -10.37 -25.31
CA SER A 196 -9.49 -10.47 -25.09
C SER A 196 -9.94 -9.87 -23.78
N ARG A 197 -11.23 -9.48 -23.74
CA ARG A 197 -11.89 -8.94 -22.55
C ARG A 197 -11.83 -9.92 -21.37
N THR A 198 -12.11 -11.19 -21.63
CA THR A 198 -12.15 -12.23 -20.60
C THR A 198 -10.75 -12.51 -20.05
N ALA A 199 -9.76 -12.60 -20.95
CA ALA A 199 -8.37 -12.76 -20.55
C ALA A 199 -7.86 -11.57 -19.73
N ALA A 200 -8.24 -10.33 -20.09
CA ALA A 200 -7.86 -9.13 -19.32
C ALA A 200 -8.42 -9.16 -17.89
N VAL A 201 -9.68 -9.57 -17.72
CA VAL A 201 -10.29 -9.68 -16.39
C VAL A 201 -9.64 -10.81 -15.59
N ALA A 202 -9.41 -11.98 -16.19
CA ALA A 202 -8.75 -13.11 -15.53
C ALA A 202 -7.34 -12.73 -15.07
N THR A 203 -6.49 -12.26 -15.99
CA THR A 203 -5.11 -11.84 -15.69
C THR A 203 -5.05 -10.75 -14.64
N ALA A 204 -5.94 -9.74 -14.72
CA ALA A 204 -5.96 -8.66 -13.73
C ALA A 204 -6.42 -9.15 -12.34
N THR A 205 -7.29 -10.16 -12.27
CA THR A 205 -7.70 -10.77 -11.00
C THR A 205 -6.56 -11.60 -10.42
N ASP A 206 -5.90 -12.42 -11.23
CA ASP A 206 -4.76 -13.26 -10.83
C ASP A 206 -3.56 -12.41 -10.33
N LEU A 207 -3.35 -11.24 -10.95
CA LEU A 207 -2.35 -10.25 -10.54
C LEU A 207 -2.81 -9.37 -9.37
N GLY A 208 -4.02 -9.53 -8.85
CA GLY A 208 -4.56 -8.72 -7.77
C GLY A 208 -4.83 -7.25 -8.13
N LEU A 209 -4.85 -6.90 -9.42
CA LEU A 209 -5.11 -5.53 -9.90
C LEU A 209 -6.58 -5.12 -9.77
N ILE A 210 -7.50 -6.10 -9.78
CA ILE A 210 -8.93 -5.93 -9.56
C ILE A 210 -9.47 -7.07 -8.71
N ARG A 211 -10.63 -6.84 -8.08
CA ARG A 211 -11.37 -7.87 -7.32
C ARG A 211 -12.70 -8.17 -8.01
N ARG A 212 -13.14 -9.40 -7.91
CA ARG A 212 -14.53 -9.80 -8.18
C ARG A 212 -15.39 -9.64 -6.96
#